data_5dc6918c8aa868f2e672c6ae37513055
#
_entry.id   5dc6918c8aa868f2e672c6ae37513055
#
_cell.length_a   1.000
_cell.length_b   1.000
_cell.length_c   1.000
_cell.angle_alpha   90.00
_cell.angle_beta   90.00
_cell.angle_gamma   90.00
#
_symmetry.space_group_name_H-M   'P 1'
#
loop_
_entity.id
_entity.type
_entity.pdbx_description
1 polymer ?
#
loop_
_entity_poly.entity_id
_entity_poly.type
_entity_poly.pdbx_seq_one_letter_code
_entity_poly.pdbx_strand_id
1 'polypeptide(L)'
;MFVSTYAGAVAGIDAVKVTVEVNLTGGGLGLYLVGLPDNAVKESEQRIRAAFENTGRKMSGRKVVVNLDLRKEGAGFDLPIAVGILAAMSEVSGELLPTTMFAGELSLDGTLRPVRGVLPLAVKARDEGLRRLVVPAENAAEAAVVE
;
A
#
# COMPACT_ATOMS: atom_id res chain seq x y z
N MET A 1 -5.19 10.16 13.77
CA MET A 1 -4.08 9.21 13.96
C MET A 1 -3.24 9.13 12.69
N PHE A 2 -1.94 9.17 12.85
CA PHE A 2 -0.99 9.20 11.75
C PHE A 2 -0.22 7.88 11.67
N VAL A 3 -0.15 7.28 10.48
CA VAL A 3 0.56 6.02 10.23
C VAL A 3 1.34 6.14 8.92
N SER A 4 2.53 5.58 8.88
CA SER A 4 3.31 5.46 7.63
C SER A 4 3.49 3.99 7.27
N THR A 5 3.38 3.69 5.98
CA THR A 5 3.76 2.38 5.43
C THR A 5 4.78 2.59 4.32
N TYR A 6 5.51 1.54 3.99
CA TYR A 6 6.43 1.58 2.86
C TYR A 6 5.87 0.79 1.70
N ALA A 7 5.83 1.42 0.53
CA ALA A 7 5.45 0.79 -0.71
C ALA A 7 6.69 0.52 -1.55
N GLY A 8 6.68 -0.56 -2.29
CA GLY A 8 7.66 -0.80 -3.34
C GLY A 8 7.07 -0.46 -4.69
N ALA A 9 7.82 0.26 -5.51
CA ALA A 9 7.42 0.60 -6.87
C ALA A 9 8.57 0.35 -7.82
N VAL A 10 8.24 -0.05 -9.05
CA VAL A 10 9.23 -0.27 -10.10
C VAL A 10 9.22 0.93 -11.05
N ALA A 11 10.40 1.50 -11.28
CA ALA A 11 10.62 2.58 -12.23
C ALA A 11 11.66 2.09 -13.25
N GLY A 12 11.20 1.72 -14.45
CA GLY A 12 12.07 1.07 -15.44
C GLY A 12 12.53 -0.30 -14.96
N ILE A 13 13.85 -0.47 -14.81
CA ILE A 13 14.45 -1.72 -14.28
C ILE A 13 14.75 -1.64 -12.80
N ASP A 14 14.58 -0.46 -12.19
CA ASP A 14 14.91 -0.22 -10.80
C ASP A 14 13.65 -0.23 -9.94
N ALA A 15 13.83 -0.63 -8.69
CA ALA A 15 12.80 -0.52 -7.68
C ALA A 15 13.11 0.64 -6.75
N VAL A 16 12.07 1.30 -6.26
CA VAL A 16 12.19 2.39 -5.29
C VAL A 16 11.30 2.11 -4.09
N LYS A 17 11.71 2.62 -2.94
CA LYS A 17 10.87 2.61 -1.74
C LYS A 17 10.14 3.94 -1.67
N VAL A 18 8.82 3.89 -1.52
CA VAL A 18 7.97 5.06 -1.41
C VAL A 18 7.31 5.07 -0.03
N THR A 19 7.38 6.20 0.66
CA THR A 19 6.67 6.34 1.93
C THR A 19 5.22 6.74 1.66
N VAL A 20 4.31 5.99 2.26
CA VAL A 20 2.87 6.26 2.20
C VAL A 20 2.44 6.73 3.57
N GLU A 21 1.99 7.96 3.67
CA GLU A 21 1.53 8.56 4.93
C GLU A 21 0.02 8.56 4.96
N VAL A 22 -0.55 8.04 6.03
CA VAL A 22 -2.01 7.97 6.21
C VAL A 22 -2.37 8.74 7.47
N ASN A 23 -3.27 9.71 7.34
CA ASN A 23 -3.75 10.47 8.47
C ASN A 23 -5.27 10.39 8.58
N LEU A 24 -5.75 10.00 9.75
CA LEU A 24 -7.16 9.90 10.06
C LEU A 24 -7.54 11.12 10.88
N THR A 25 -8.41 11.97 10.34
CA THR A 25 -8.83 13.20 11.01
C THR A 25 -10.34 13.21 11.29
N GLY A 26 -10.77 14.06 12.23
CA GLY A 26 -12.18 14.18 12.58
C GLY A 26 -12.96 15.20 11.76
N GLY A 27 -12.33 15.83 10.77
CA GLY A 27 -12.88 17.01 10.09
C GLY A 27 -13.70 16.76 8.83
N GLY A 28 -14.32 15.60 8.66
CA GLY A 28 -15.09 15.31 7.46
C GLY A 28 -15.15 13.83 7.14
N LEU A 29 -15.59 13.52 5.93
CA LEU A 29 -15.71 12.17 5.41
C LEU A 29 -14.94 12.05 4.12
N GLY A 30 -14.54 10.85 3.80
CA GLY A 30 -13.96 10.55 2.50
C GLY A 30 -12.49 10.17 2.54
N LEU A 31 -12.01 9.69 1.42
CA LEU A 31 -10.63 9.31 1.20
C LEU A 31 -10.03 10.26 0.17
N TYR A 32 -8.93 10.90 0.54
CA TYR A 32 -8.25 11.90 -0.29
C TYR A 32 -6.82 11.46 -0.55
N LEU A 33 -6.44 11.34 -1.82
CA LEU A 33 -5.08 11.02 -2.22
C LEU A 33 -4.37 12.30 -2.65
N VAL A 34 -3.21 12.55 -2.09
CA VAL A 34 -2.40 13.73 -2.42
C VAL A 34 -0.99 13.29 -2.81
N GLY A 35 -0.21 14.15 -3.43
CA GLY A 35 1.14 13.84 -3.88
C GLY A 35 1.24 13.57 -5.37
N LEU A 36 0.43 14.23 -6.19
CA LEU A 36 0.44 14.14 -7.65
C LEU A 36 0.32 12.69 -8.17
N PRO A 37 -0.69 11.92 -7.73
CA PRO A 37 -0.85 10.54 -8.19
C PRO A 37 -1.25 10.47 -9.65
N ASP A 38 -0.83 9.40 -10.36
CA ASP A 38 -1.33 9.11 -11.69
C ASP A 38 -2.77 8.56 -11.62
N ASN A 39 -3.37 8.27 -12.79
CA ASN A 39 -4.75 7.77 -12.83
C ASN A 39 -4.92 6.43 -12.11
N ALA A 40 -3.93 5.54 -12.22
CA ALA A 40 -4.01 4.23 -11.56
C ALA A 40 -4.00 4.37 -10.04
N VAL A 41 -3.21 5.32 -9.51
CA VAL A 41 -3.19 5.61 -8.08
C VAL A 41 -4.50 6.27 -7.65
N LYS A 42 -5.04 7.18 -8.46
CA LYS A 42 -6.35 7.80 -8.18
C LYS A 42 -7.46 6.76 -8.14
N GLU A 43 -7.40 5.75 -8.99
CA GLU A 43 -8.37 4.66 -8.99
C GLU A 43 -8.28 3.78 -7.74
N SER A 44 -7.15 3.83 -7.01
CA SER A 44 -6.98 3.10 -5.75
C SER A 44 -8.10 3.38 -4.77
N GLU A 45 -8.62 4.59 -4.74
CA GLU A 45 -9.75 4.93 -3.87
C GLU A 45 -10.92 3.99 -4.11
N GLN A 46 -11.28 3.78 -5.37
CA GLN A 46 -12.42 2.93 -5.72
C GLN A 46 -12.18 1.48 -5.34
N ARG A 47 -10.98 0.97 -5.61
CA ARG A 47 -10.63 -0.41 -5.28
C ARG A 47 -10.61 -0.65 -3.78
N ILE A 48 -10.01 0.28 -3.03
CA ILE A 48 -9.93 0.17 -1.57
C ILE A 48 -11.31 0.22 -0.94
N ARG A 49 -12.16 1.16 -1.36
CA ARG A 49 -13.53 1.25 -0.85
C ARG A 49 -14.31 -0.01 -1.10
N ALA A 50 -14.25 -0.54 -2.34
CA ALA A 50 -14.97 -1.76 -2.69
C ALA A 50 -14.42 -2.96 -1.92
N ALA A 51 -13.10 -3.07 -1.77
CA ALA A 51 -12.49 -4.16 -1.02
C ALA A 51 -12.90 -4.15 0.45
N PHE A 52 -12.93 -2.96 1.08
CA PHE A 52 -13.39 -2.85 2.47
C PHE A 52 -14.84 -3.26 2.59
N GLU A 53 -15.70 -2.73 1.72
CA GLU A 53 -17.12 -3.03 1.75
C GLU A 53 -17.39 -4.51 1.54
N ASN A 54 -16.74 -5.13 0.54
CA ASN A 54 -16.96 -6.54 0.19
C ASN A 54 -16.31 -7.52 1.18
N THR A 55 -15.45 -7.06 2.07
CA THR A 55 -14.89 -7.90 3.14
C THR A 55 -15.53 -7.61 4.49
N GLY A 56 -16.64 -6.86 4.51
CA GLY A 56 -17.37 -6.55 5.74
C GLY A 56 -16.71 -5.49 6.62
N ARG A 57 -15.74 -4.76 6.10
CA ARG A 57 -15.07 -3.70 6.84
C ARG A 57 -15.66 -2.35 6.44
N LYS A 58 -15.85 -1.47 7.39
CA LYS A 58 -16.32 -0.13 7.10
C LYS A 58 -15.13 0.82 7.08
N MET A 59 -15.09 1.70 6.08
CA MET A 59 -14.22 2.85 6.14
C MET A 59 -14.61 3.69 7.34
N SER A 60 -13.61 4.34 7.93
CA SER A 60 -13.86 5.24 9.05
C SER A 60 -14.89 6.30 8.66
N GLY A 61 -15.74 6.70 9.63
CA GLY A 61 -16.58 7.89 9.50
C GLY A 61 -15.80 9.19 9.56
N ARG A 62 -14.49 9.14 9.45
CA ARG A 62 -13.58 10.27 9.48
C ARG A 62 -12.96 10.50 8.11
N LYS A 63 -12.38 11.67 7.94
CA LYS A 63 -11.62 12.01 6.76
C LYS A 63 -10.28 11.26 6.79
N VAL A 64 -9.97 10.54 5.71
CA VAL A 64 -8.70 9.83 5.54
C VAL A 64 -7.90 10.57 4.48
N VAL A 65 -6.72 11.05 4.83
CA VAL A 65 -5.80 11.71 3.90
C VAL A 65 -4.58 10.82 3.72
N VAL A 66 -4.27 10.49 2.47
CA VAL A 66 -3.13 9.67 2.10
C VAL A 66 -2.17 10.51 1.27
N ASN A 67 -0.93 10.62 1.69
CA ASN A 67 0.11 11.33 0.98
C ASN A 67 1.20 10.37 0.52
N LEU A 68 1.55 10.46 -0.76
CA LEU A 68 2.63 9.70 -1.36
C LEU A 68 3.80 10.65 -1.59
N ASP A 69 4.98 10.31 -1.10
CA ASP A 69 6.11 11.23 -1.03
C ASP A 69 6.92 11.39 -2.32
N LEU A 70 6.64 10.57 -3.33
CA LEU A 70 7.32 10.64 -4.63
C LEU A 70 6.30 10.54 -5.76
N ARG A 71 6.76 10.82 -6.98
CA ARG A 71 5.94 10.62 -8.17
C ARG A 71 5.62 9.13 -8.34
N LYS A 72 4.35 8.81 -8.56
CA LYS A 72 3.83 7.43 -8.49
C LYS A 72 3.16 7.01 -9.77
N GLU A 73 3.37 5.75 -10.11
CA GLU A 73 2.73 5.11 -11.23
C GLU A 73 2.28 3.70 -10.84
N GLY A 74 1.19 3.24 -11.45
CA GLY A 74 0.69 1.88 -11.27
C GLY A 74 -0.22 1.69 -10.07
N ALA A 75 -0.69 0.47 -9.92
CA ALA A 75 -1.71 0.09 -8.94
C ALA A 75 -1.17 -0.64 -7.70
N GLY A 76 0.15 -0.86 -7.64
CA GLY A 76 0.78 -1.57 -6.52
C GLY A 76 0.72 -0.85 -5.18
N PHE A 77 0.24 0.39 -5.16
CA PHE A 77 0.07 1.18 -3.94
C PHE A 77 -1.21 0.85 -3.17
N ASP A 78 -2.14 0.09 -3.77
CA ASP A 78 -3.41 -0.24 -3.11
C ASP A 78 -3.19 -0.91 -1.76
N LEU A 79 -2.33 -1.91 -1.71
CA LEU A 79 -2.10 -2.67 -0.48
C LEU A 79 -1.46 -1.82 0.63
N PRO A 80 -0.36 -1.08 0.41
CA PRO A 80 0.20 -0.25 1.46
C PRO A 80 -0.75 0.84 1.94
N ILE A 81 -1.57 1.41 1.05
CA ILE A 81 -2.58 2.38 1.44
C ILE A 81 -3.63 1.73 2.33
N ALA A 82 -4.18 0.58 1.91
CA ALA A 82 -5.20 -0.13 2.66
C ALA A 82 -4.70 -0.55 4.05
N VAL A 83 -3.47 -1.08 4.12
CA VAL A 83 -2.87 -1.47 5.41
C VAL A 83 -2.67 -0.24 6.30
N GLY A 84 -2.22 0.87 5.74
CA GLY A 84 -2.08 2.12 6.48
C GLY A 84 -3.41 2.60 7.06
N ILE A 85 -4.49 2.52 6.29
CA ILE A 85 -5.82 2.88 6.76
C ILE A 85 -6.27 1.96 7.89
N LEU A 86 -6.09 0.64 7.74
CA LEU A 86 -6.44 -0.32 8.78
C LEU A 86 -5.65 -0.08 10.06
N ALA A 87 -4.37 0.23 9.95
CA ALA A 87 -3.55 0.54 11.11
C ALA A 87 -3.97 1.85 11.78
N ALA A 88 -4.31 2.88 10.99
CA ALA A 88 -4.80 4.15 11.51
C ALA A 88 -6.15 3.99 12.23
N MET A 89 -6.97 3.03 11.79
CA MET A 89 -8.24 2.68 12.43
C MET A 89 -8.06 1.70 13.59
N SER A 90 -6.83 1.32 13.91
CA SER A 90 -6.49 0.32 14.93
C SER A 90 -7.07 -1.08 14.67
N GLU A 91 -7.38 -1.38 13.42
CA GLU A 91 -7.86 -2.71 13.03
C GLU A 91 -6.71 -3.72 12.89
N VAL A 92 -5.50 -3.23 12.63
CA VAL A 92 -4.28 -4.05 12.60
C VAL A 92 -3.19 -3.33 13.39
N SER A 93 -2.23 -4.11 13.90
CA SER A 93 -1.09 -3.54 14.62
C SER A 93 -0.13 -2.85 13.65
N GLY A 94 0.35 -1.66 14.03
CA GLY A 94 1.37 -0.94 13.26
C GLY A 94 2.80 -1.29 13.65
N GLU A 95 3.01 -2.26 14.53
CA GLU A 95 4.31 -2.56 15.11
C GLU A 95 5.36 -2.97 14.08
N LEU A 96 4.96 -3.73 13.05
CA LEU A 96 5.88 -4.23 12.03
C LEU A 96 6.00 -3.32 10.80
N LEU A 97 5.22 -2.26 10.72
CA LEU A 97 5.21 -1.39 9.54
C LEU A 97 6.57 -0.77 9.23
N PRO A 98 7.36 -0.31 10.23
CA PRO A 98 8.66 0.29 9.95
C PRO A 98 9.68 -0.65 9.28
N THR A 99 9.46 -1.96 9.36
CA THR A 99 10.38 -2.96 8.80
C THR A 99 9.79 -3.75 7.64
N THR A 100 8.67 -3.29 7.11
CA THR A 100 7.93 -4.02 6.07
C THR A 100 7.71 -3.15 4.84
N MET A 101 7.90 -3.74 3.66
CA MET A 101 7.53 -3.15 2.38
C MET A 101 6.32 -3.89 1.83
N PHE A 102 5.40 -3.16 1.23
CA PHE A 102 4.16 -3.72 0.66
C PHE A 102 4.07 -3.40 -0.82
N ALA A 103 3.59 -4.35 -1.59
CA ALA A 103 3.22 -4.11 -2.98
C ALA A 103 2.04 -5.01 -3.34
N GLY A 104 0.99 -4.45 -3.89
CA GLY A 104 -0.17 -5.24 -4.32
C GLY A 104 -1.28 -4.36 -4.84
N GLU A 105 -1.96 -4.87 -5.87
CA GLU A 105 -3.19 -4.27 -6.39
C GLU A 105 -4.38 -5.03 -5.82
N LEU A 106 -5.38 -4.31 -5.36
CA LEU A 106 -6.62 -4.92 -4.85
C LEU A 106 -7.62 -5.16 -5.98
N SER A 107 -8.27 -6.32 -5.92
CA SER A 107 -9.52 -6.53 -6.64
C SER A 107 -10.67 -5.97 -5.80
N LEU A 108 -11.81 -5.74 -6.43
CA LEU A 108 -12.96 -5.15 -5.74
C LEU A 108 -13.51 -6.04 -4.61
N ASP A 109 -13.25 -7.33 -4.67
CA ASP A 109 -13.66 -8.28 -3.63
C ASP A 109 -12.67 -8.40 -2.47
N GLY A 110 -11.58 -7.65 -2.50
CA GLY A 110 -10.57 -7.65 -1.44
C GLY A 110 -9.40 -8.60 -1.67
N THR A 111 -9.41 -9.39 -2.74
CA THR A 111 -8.26 -10.25 -3.07
C THR A 111 -7.16 -9.42 -3.73
N LEU A 112 -5.92 -9.93 -3.70
CA LEU A 112 -4.78 -9.26 -4.28
C LEU A 112 -4.47 -9.83 -5.66
N ARG A 113 -4.18 -8.95 -6.61
CA ARG A 113 -3.73 -9.31 -7.95
C ARG A 113 -2.21 -9.30 -8.00
N PRO A 114 -1.58 -10.18 -8.81
CA PRO A 114 -0.13 -10.18 -8.97
C PRO A 114 0.39 -8.83 -9.44
N VAL A 115 1.60 -8.49 -9.00
CA VAL A 115 2.31 -7.29 -9.44
C VAL A 115 3.55 -7.68 -10.22
N ARG A 116 4.03 -6.78 -11.05
CA ARG A 116 5.27 -6.98 -11.82
C ARG A 116 6.47 -6.50 -11.03
N GLY A 117 7.61 -7.11 -11.29
CA GLY A 117 8.87 -6.63 -10.74
C GLY A 117 9.08 -6.97 -9.27
N VAL A 118 8.50 -8.07 -8.81
CA VAL A 118 8.66 -8.49 -7.40
C VAL A 118 10.12 -8.79 -7.06
N LEU A 119 10.89 -9.36 -7.98
CA LEU A 119 12.30 -9.64 -7.72
C LEU A 119 13.10 -8.34 -7.46
N PRO A 120 13.03 -7.30 -8.31
CA PRO A 120 13.65 -6.02 -7.98
C PRO A 120 13.14 -5.42 -6.67
N LEU A 121 11.85 -5.57 -6.35
CA LEU A 121 11.29 -5.09 -5.09
C LEU A 121 11.90 -5.81 -3.89
N ALA A 122 12.08 -7.12 -3.99
CA ALA A 122 12.67 -7.91 -2.91
C ALA A 122 14.13 -7.49 -2.67
N VAL A 123 14.89 -7.28 -3.74
CA VAL A 123 16.27 -6.78 -3.65
C VAL A 123 16.29 -5.40 -2.99
N LYS A 124 15.40 -4.51 -3.38
CA LYS A 124 15.31 -3.16 -2.82
C LYS A 124 14.95 -3.20 -1.33
N ALA A 125 14.01 -4.04 -0.94
CA ALA A 125 13.64 -4.20 0.46
C ALA A 125 14.83 -4.64 1.30
N ARG A 126 15.59 -5.61 0.81
CA ARG A 126 16.81 -6.07 1.47
C ARG A 126 17.83 -4.95 1.60
N ASP A 127 18.09 -4.22 0.51
CA ASP A 127 19.09 -3.16 0.48
C ASP A 127 18.71 -1.98 1.40
N GLU A 128 17.43 -1.74 1.60
CA GLU A 128 16.93 -0.70 2.53
C GLU A 128 16.85 -1.19 3.97
N GLY A 129 17.30 -2.40 4.25
CA GLY A 129 17.28 -2.96 5.60
C GLY A 129 15.91 -3.38 6.10
N LEU A 130 14.94 -3.51 5.22
CA LEU A 130 13.60 -3.98 5.59
C LEU A 130 13.61 -5.50 5.75
N ARG A 131 12.87 -5.98 6.72
CA ARG A 131 12.87 -7.40 7.08
C ARG A 131 11.79 -8.21 6.39
N ARG A 132 10.78 -7.54 5.83
CA ARG A 132 9.63 -8.19 5.24
C ARG A 132 9.24 -7.52 3.94
N LEU A 133 8.80 -8.34 3.01
CA LEU A 133 8.14 -7.89 1.80
C LEU A 133 6.80 -8.62 1.71
N VAL A 134 5.71 -7.89 1.75
CA VAL A 134 4.37 -8.44 1.63
C VAL A 134 3.88 -8.20 0.22
N VAL A 135 3.62 -9.29 -0.49
CA VAL A 135 3.20 -9.30 -1.89
C VAL A 135 2.04 -10.26 -2.07
N PRO A 136 1.32 -10.19 -3.20
CA PRO A 136 0.31 -11.20 -3.50
C PRO A 136 0.90 -12.61 -3.50
N ALA A 137 0.11 -13.59 -3.07
CA ALA A 137 0.57 -14.98 -2.94
C ALA A 137 1.15 -15.52 -4.24
N GLU A 138 0.61 -15.13 -5.38
CA GLU A 138 1.09 -15.55 -6.69
C GLU A 138 2.52 -15.09 -6.99
N ASN A 139 3.00 -14.06 -6.29
CA ASN A 139 4.36 -13.52 -6.45
C ASN A 139 5.34 -14.05 -5.41
N ALA A 140 4.88 -14.80 -4.42
CA ALA A 140 5.70 -15.18 -3.28
C ALA A 140 6.92 -16.01 -3.68
N ALA A 141 6.76 -16.94 -4.61
CA ALA A 141 7.87 -17.80 -5.05
C ALA A 141 8.99 -16.99 -5.72
N GLU A 142 8.65 -15.97 -6.50
CA GLU A 142 9.63 -15.09 -7.12
C GLU A 142 10.40 -14.28 -6.08
N ALA A 143 9.69 -13.76 -5.09
CA ALA A 143 10.28 -12.96 -4.02
C ALA A 143 11.19 -13.80 -3.12
N ALA A 144 10.87 -15.08 -2.92
CA ALA A 144 11.55 -15.95 -1.98
C ALA A 144 13.00 -16.30 -2.39
N VAL A 145 13.42 -16.01 -3.62
CA VAL A 145 14.80 -16.23 -4.05
C VAL A 145 15.78 -15.20 -3.48
N VAL A 146 15.28 -14.15 -2.85
CA VAL A 146 16.08 -13.10 -2.20
C VAL A 146 16.09 -13.32 -0.70
N GLU A 147 17.29 -13.36 -0.10
CA GLU A 147 17.46 -13.51 1.33
C GLU A 147 17.50 -12.18 2.09
#